data_c9b4ce941d631cdd5a4da80d2bf363ca
#
_entry.id   c9b4ce941d631cdd5a4da80d2bf363ca
#
_cell.length_a   1.000
_cell.length_b   1.000
_cell.length_c   1.000
_cell.angle_alpha   90.00
_cell.angle_beta   90.00
_cell.angle_gamma   90.00
#
_symmetry.space_group_name_H-M   'P 1'
#
loop_
_entity.id
_entity.type
_entity.pdbx_description
1 polymer ?
#
loop_
_entity_poly.entity_id
_entity_poly.type
_entity_poly.pdbx_seq_one_letter_code
_entity_poly.pdbx_strand_id
1 'polypeptide(L)'
;MKIICSILLTSLLLTVALTAKSQQKTYCNPMNIDYGYTPIPNFCQWGNHRATADPVIVTYKGDYFLFSTNQWGYWWSNDLVKWNFIPRKFLRPWNEGYDELCAPAVGIIGDTMLVMGSTYEADFTIWMSTNPKTDDWKPLVEKFVPGGWDPAFFTDDDGKLYIYNGSSNQYPVYGVELDRKTLKPLSARREMYILEPWRYGWQRFGENMDDTFLDPFIEGSWMTKHNGKYYFQYGAPGTEFSGYADGVVVGKDPLFRMENTPQSMPMSYKPGGFARGAGHGATFQDKWNNYWHVSTIGICVKNNFERRIGMWPAGFDSDDIMYCNTAFGDYPTYLPDGTEDHLNSRFTGWMLLNYQKPVTVSSTLGSYYANNAVDENIRTYWSAATANPNEWICTDLGEISTVRAIQLNYADQDAGFLGKSSGVFHQYKIMESADGKKWNLLVDKSRNQTDVPHDYIELDKPVMTRYLKLINLHMPTGKFAISGFRVFGLGTGEKPDAVKEFIVLRTKKDKRSAWVKWSPVENAYAYNIYMGTEPDKLYNCIMVYNANEYWLKTMDKDKTYYFTIEAINENGISEHSKVIVAE
;
A
#
# COMPACT_ATOMS: atom_id res chain seq x y z
N MET A 1 87.06 1.94 14.28
CA MET A 1 85.82 2.37 15.01
C MET A 1 84.77 2.52 13.96
N LYS A 2 83.91 1.51 13.80
CA LYS A 2 82.80 1.50 12.82
C LYS A 2 81.52 1.79 13.57
N ILE A 3 80.80 2.88 13.18
CA ILE A 3 79.48 3.24 13.70
C ILE A 3 78.50 2.58 12.75
N ILE A 4 77.64 1.71 13.32
CA ILE A 4 76.57 1.04 12.60
C ILE A 4 75.31 1.90 12.86
N CYS A 5 74.76 2.52 11.81
CA CYS A 5 73.43 3.16 11.84
C CYS A 5 72.34 2.12 11.60
N SER A 6 71.51 1.86 12.62
CA SER A 6 70.29 1.07 12.48
C SER A 6 69.17 1.97 12.05
N ILE A 7 68.62 1.74 10.87
CA ILE A 7 67.39 2.39 10.38
C ILE A 7 66.20 1.49 10.83
N LEU A 8 65.38 1.99 11.76
CA LEU A 8 64.09 1.39 12.07
C LEU A 8 63.07 1.81 11.01
N LEU A 9 62.62 0.85 10.23
CA LEU A 9 61.49 1.00 9.30
C LEU A 9 60.21 0.72 10.08
N THR A 10 59.49 1.76 10.51
CA THR A 10 58.10 1.64 11.05
C THR A 10 57.12 1.57 9.90
N SER A 11 56.63 0.38 9.57
CA SER A 11 55.54 0.16 8.63
C SER A 11 54.20 0.54 9.33
N LEU A 12 53.64 1.67 8.94
CA LEU A 12 52.30 2.09 9.31
C LEU A 12 51.30 1.26 8.50
N LEU A 13 50.72 0.23 9.09
CA LEU A 13 49.56 -0.49 8.53
C LEU A 13 48.32 0.41 8.68
N LEU A 14 47.93 1.11 7.63
CA LEU A 14 46.64 1.72 7.49
C LEU A 14 45.59 0.60 7.30
N THR A 15 44.95 0.16 8.35
CA THR A 15 43.70 -0.62 8.26
C THR A 15 42.58 0.31 7.80
N VAL A 16 42.32 0.34 6.50
CA VAL A 16 41.07 0.87 5.97
C VAL A 16 39.97 -0.10 6.41
N ALA A 17 39.28 0.25 7.47
CA ALA A 17 38.03 -0.41 7.82
C ALA A 17 37.00 -0.06 6.70
N LEU A 18 36.89 -0.92 5.71
CA LEU A 18 35.73 -0.95 4.82
C LEU A 18 34.53 -1.28 5.72
N THR A 19 33.84 -0.26 6.22
CA THR A 19 32.49 -0.43 6.72
C THR A 19 31.66 -0.92 5.55
N ALA A 20 31.40 -2.21 5.50
CA ALA A 20 30.40 -2.75 4.58
C ALA A 20 29.10 -2.00 4.90
N LYS A 21 28.67 -1.09 4.00
CA LYS A 21 27.37 -0.43 4.10
C LYS A 21 26.36 -1.58 4.11
N SER A 22 25.54 -1.68 5.15
CA SER A 22 24.46 -2.65 5.20
C SER A 22 23.64 -2.48 3.91
N GLN A 23 23.27 -3.58 3.27
CA GLN A 23 22.41 -3.52 2.11
C GLN A 23 21.13 -2.79 2.52
N GLN A 24 20.74 -1.75 1.78
CA GLN A 24 19.53 -1.00 2.03
C GLN A 24 18.34 -1.95 1.89
N LYS A 25 17.49 -2.00 2.90
CA LYS A 25 16.31 -2.88 2.93
C LYS A 25 15.29 -2.46 1.90
N THR A 26 14.54 -3.43 1.40
CA THR A 26 13.41 -3.22 0.52
C THR A 26 12.11 -3.74 1.10
N TYR A 27 11.00 -3.29 0.55
CA TYR A 27 9.66 -3.83 0.81
C TYR A 27 8.86 -3.91 -0.49
N CYS A 28 7.72 -4.61 -0.47
CA CYS A 28 6.81 -4.73 -1.61
C CYS A 28 5.36 -4.73 -1.12
N ASN A 29 4.48 -4.03 -1.84
CA ASN A 29 3.04 -4.04 -1.54
C ASN A 29 2.32 -5.24 -2.20
N PRO A 30 1.25 -5.78 -1.57
CA PRO A 30 0.73 -5.44 -0.23
C PRO A 30 1.75 -5.69 0.88
N MET A 31 1.67 -4.90 1.96
CA MET A 31 2.59 -5.05 3.10
C MET A 31 2.57 -6.47 3.64
N ASN A 32 3.74 -7.02 3.95
CA ASN A 32 3.88 -8.36 4.54
C ASN A 32 3.62 -8.31 6.05
N ILE A 33 2.35 -8.31 6.43
CA ILE A 33 1.89 -8.43 7.81
C ILE A 33 0.95 -9.62 7.96
N ASP A 34 0.78 -10.09 9.17
CA ASP A 34 -0.07 -11.23 9.50
C ASP A 34 -1.55 -10.79 9.63
N TYR A 35 -2.19 -10.56 8.48
CA TYR A 35 -3.62 -10.24 8.41
C TYR A 35 -4.47 -11.33 9.05
N GLY A 36 -5.47 -10.97 9.88
CA GLY A 36 -6.42 -11.93 10.44
C GLY A 36 -7.59 -12.20 9.49
N TYR A 37 -8.31 -13.31 9.73
CA TYR A 37 -9.55 -13.65 9.03
C TYR A 37 -10.73 -12.94 9.68
N THR A 38 -11.44 -12.12 8.93
CA THR A 38 -12.55 -11.33 9.50
C THR A 38 -13.62 -12.24 10.11
N PRO A 39 -13.98 -12.04 11.39
CA PRO A 39 -15.03 -12.80 12.03
C PRO A 39 -16.43 -12.18 11.85
N ILE A 40 -16.55 -11.03 11.20
CA ILE A 40 -17.83 -10.35 11.03
C ILE A 40 -18.72 -11.13 10.05
N PRO A 41 -19.85 -11.71 10.47
CA PRO A 41 -20.65 -12.59 9.63
C PRO A 41 -21.10 -11.96 8.32
N ASN A 42 -21.50 -10.70 8.34
CA ASN A 42 -21.91 -9.99 7.12
C ASN A 42 -20.78 -9.85 6.09
N PHE A 43 -19.52 -9.86 6.54
CA PHE A 43 -18.35 -9.77 5.67
C PHE A 43 -17.86 -11.14 5.19
N CYS A 44 -18.36 -12.23 5.77
CA CYS A 44 -17.96 -13.60 5.48
C CYS A 44 -19.00 -14.39 4.71
N GLN A 45 -20.11 -13.81 4.29
CA GLN A 45 -21.25 -14.55 3.69
C GLN A 45 -20.89 -15.34 2.43
N TRP A 46 -19.81 -15.00 1.73
CA TRP A 46 -19.32 -15.69 0.53
C TRP A 46 -17.99 -16.42 0.74
N GLY A 47 -17.68 -16.72 2.00
CA GLY A 47 -16.49 -17.43 2.42
C GLY A 47 -15.55 -16.58 3.25
N ASN A 48 -14.76 -17.26 4.07
CA ASN A 48 -13.82 -16.60 4.98
C ASN A 48 -12.64 -16.02 4.20
N HIS A 49 -12.19 -14.85 4.61
CA HIS A 49 -11.07 -14.15 4.00
C HIS A 49 -10.34 -13.30 5.03
N ARG A 50 -9.07 -13.00 4.75
CA ARG A 50 -8.31 -12.02 5.50
C ARG A 50 -8.79 -10.61 5.17
N ALA A 51 -8.85 -9.75 6.19
CA ALA A 51 -9.16 -8.35 6.00
C ALA A 51 -8.45 -7.49 7.03
N THR A 52 -7.88 -6.38 6.54
CA THR A 52 -7.49 -5.23 7.35
C THR A 52 -7.39 -4.01 6.43
N ALA A 53 -7.74 -2.82 6.91
CA ALA A 53 -7.85 -1.64 6.07
C ALA A 53 -7.76 -0.37 6.91
N ASP A 54 -7.95 0.78 6.26
CA ASP A 54 -8.07 2.08 6.93
C ASP A 54 -6.92 2.31 7.90
N PRO A 55 -5.66 2.18 7.43
CA PRO A 55 -4.50 2.11 8.30
C PRO A 55 -4.05 3.48 8.78
N VAL A 56 -3.55 3.53 10.00
CA VAL A 56 -2.81 4.65 10.57
C VAL A 56 -1.47 4.16 11.08
N ILE A 57 -0.39 4.78 10.63
CA ILE A 57 0.94 4.60 11.23
C ILE A 57 1.32 5.90 11.96
N VAL A 58 1.75 5.75 13.20
CA VAL A 58 2.31 6.85 13.99
C VAL A 58 3.71 6.50 14.49
N THR A 59 4.58 7.50 14.53
CA THR A 59 5.89 7.39 15.17
C THR A 59 5.76 7.78 16.63
N TYR A 60 6.11 6.87 17.55
CA TYR A 60 6.00 7.10 18.98
C TYR A 60 7.20 6.48 19.70
N LYS A 61 7.93 7.32 20.44
CA LYS A 61 9.16 6.92 21.20
C LYS A 61 10.19 6.16 20.35
N GLY A 62 10.32 6.55 19.08
CA GLY A 62 11.32 5.97 18.16
C GLY A 62 10.89 4.68 17.45
N ASP A 63 9.70 4.18 17.73
CA ASP A 63 9.08 3.05 17.03
C ASP A 63 7.85 3.50 16.22
N TYR A 64 7.46 2.67 15.26
CA TYR A 64 6.26 2.83 14.46
C TYR A 64 5.16 1.93 15.00
N PHE A 65 3.93 2.46 15.09
CA PHE A 65 2.75 1.70 15.49
C PHE A 65 1.73 1.76 14.36
N LEU A 66 1.27 0.61 13.91
CA LEU A 66 0.26 0.45 12.87
C LEU A 66 -1.05 -0.02 13.50
N PHE A 67 -2.08 0.79 13.37
CA PHE A 67 -3.46 0.44 13.68
C PHE A 67 -4.26 0.37 12.39
N SER A 68 -5.26 -0.50 12.34
CA SER A 68 -6.10 -0.66 11.16
C SER A 68 -7.43 -1.32 11.52
N THR A 69 -8.39 -1.25 10.62
CA THR A 69 -9.68 -1.94 10.77
C THR A 69 -9.49 -3.41 11.00
N ASN A 70 -9.74 -3.87 12.21
CA ASN A 70 -9.71 -5.28 12.60
C ASN A 70 -10.24 -5.49 14.02
N GLN A 71 -10.45 -6.76 14.43
CA GLN A 71 -10.90 -7.15 15.77
C GLN A 71 -9.79 -7.74 16.64
N TRP A 72 -8.52 -7.77 16.18
CA TRP A 72 -7.50 -8.63 16.81
C TRP A 72 -6.42 -7.87 17.56
N GLY A 73 -5.90 -6.77 17.00
CA GLY A 73 -4.80 -6.06 17.59
C GLY A 73 -4.19 -5.01 16.69
N TYR A 74 -2.95 -4.72 16.93
CA TYR A 74 -2.17 -3.72 16.20
C TYR A 74 -0.71 -4.21 16.13
N TRP A 75 0.11 -3.49 15.37
CA TRP A 75 1.51 -3.89 15.16
C TRP A 75 2.45 -2.76 15.53
N TRP A 76 3.67 -3.13 15.89
CA TRP A 76 4.75 -2.19 16.01
C TRP A 76 5.97 -2.66 15.21
N SER A 77 6.78 -1.70 14.78
CA SER A 77 8.02 -1.91 14.03
C SER A 77 9.06 -0.86 14.40
N ASN A 78 10.33 -1.18 14.28
CA ASN A 78 11.42 -0.21 14.38
C ASN A 78 12.07 0.11 13.04
N ASP A 79 11.64 -0.56 11.95
CA ASP A 79 12.29 -0.50 10.64
C ASP A 79 11.30 -0.47 9.44
N LEU A 80 9.99 -0.45 9.69
CA LEU A 80 8.90 -0.49 8.69
C LEU A 80 8.86 -1.79 7.85
N VAL A 81 9.75 -2.76 8.10
CA VAL A 81 9.80 -4.05 7.41
C VAL A 81 9.21 -5.16 8.26
N LYS A 82 9.74 -5.29 9.46
CA LYS A 82 9.32 -6.34 10.40
C LYS A 82 8.29 -5.78 11.37
N TRP A 83 7.08 -6.26 11.25
CA TRP A 83 5.95 -5.87 12.09
C TRP A 83 5.71 -6.94 13.16
N ASN A 84 5.58 -6.51 14.41
CA ASN A 84 5.36 -7.35 15.57
C ASN A 84 3.92 -7.13 16.05
N PHE A 85 3.12 -8.17 16.02
CA PHE A 85 1.72 -8.12 16.40
C PHE A 85 1.53 -8.06 17.91
N ILE A 86 0.62 -7.21 18.36
CA ILE A 86 0.18 -7.10 19.76
C ILE A 86 -1.32 -7.38 19.78
N PRO A 87 -1.76 -8.50 20.42
CA PRO A 87 -3.18 -8.76 20.62
C PRO A 87 -3.78 -7.69 21.54
N ARG A 88 -4.82 -7.00 21.10
CA ARG A 88 -5.49 -6.01 21.92
C ARG A 88 -6.49 -6.62 22.90
N LYS A 89 -6.63 -5.98 24.07
CA LYS A 89 -7.58 -6.36 25.13
C LYS A 89 -8.53 -5.22 25.51
N PHE A 90 -8.42 -4.09 24.85
CA PHE A 90 -9.09 -2.84 25.26
C PHE A 90 -10.47 -2.63 24.64
N LEU A 91 -11.00 -3.56 23.86
CA LEU A 91 -12.40 -3.55 23.46
C LEU A 91 -13.23 -4.49 24.32
N ARG A 92 -14.54 -4.37 24.22
CA ARG A 92 -15.47 -4.93 25.19
C ARG A 92 -15.61 -6.43 25.07
N PRO A 93 -15.43 -7.20 26.17
CA PRO A 93 -15.48 -8.64 26.11
C PRO A 93 -16.88 -9.23 25.84
N TRP A 94 -17.96 -8.47 26.00
CA TRP A 94 -19.33 -8.97 25.74
C TRP A 94 -19.72 -8.91 24.28
N ASN A 95 -18.93 -8.26 23.44
CA ASN A 95 -19.19 -8.15 22.02
C ASN A 95 -18.47 -9.27 21.26
N GLU A 96 -18.68 -10.50 21.67
CA GLU A 96 -18.06 -11.68 21.07
C GLU A 96 -18.39 -11.75 19.58
N GLY A 97 -17.37 -11.72 18.74
CA GLY A 97 -17.46 -11.79 17.29
C GLY A 97 -17.75 -10.47 16.56
N TYR A 98 -18.05 -9.38 17.27
CA TYR A 98 -18.36 -8.08 16.67
C TYR A 98 -17.60 -6.91 17.26
N ASP A 99 -16.71 -7.18 18.21
CA ASP A 99 -15.94 -6.15 18.88
C ASP A 99 -14.73 -5.74 18.03
N GLU A 100 -15.01 -5.01 16.95
CA GLU A 100 -13.99 -4.50 16.05
C GLU A 100 -13.55 -3.08 16.38
N LEU A 101 -12.40 -2.73 15.82
CA LEU A 101 -11.89 -1.39 15.71
C LEU A 101 -11.86 -1.03 14.22
N CYS A 102 -12.89 -0.35 13.73
CA CYS A 102 -12.94 0.12 12.35
C CYS A 102 -12.35 1.53 12.26
N ALA A 103 -11.58 1.78 11.20
CA ALA A 103 -10.99 3.08 10.88
C ALA A 103 -10.41 3.79 12.12
N PRO A 104 -9.34 3.26 12.71
CA PRO A 104 -8.83 3.76 13.98
C PRO A 104 -8.25 5.16 13.86
N ALA A 105 -8.63 6.05 14.79
CA ALA A 105 -7.94 7.31 15.04
C ALA A 105 -6.82 7.09 16.07
N VAL A 106 -5.64 7.60 15.78
CA VAL A 106 -4.51 7.59 16.71
C VAL A 106 -4.02 9.01 16.92
N GLY A 107 -3.94 9.45 18.17
CA GLY A 107 -3.42 10.76 18.54
C GLY A 107 -2.30 10.64 19.57
N ILE A 108 -1.42 11.63 19.62
CA ILE A 108 -0.35 11.70 20.61
C ILE A 108 -0.45 13.03 21.35
N ILE A 109 -0.57 12.98 22.68
CA ILE A 109 -0.58 14.15 23.56
C ILE A 109 0.53 13.99 24.59
N GLY A 110 1.63 14.71 24.42
CA GLY A 110 2.80 14.54 25.26
C GLY A 110 3.33 13.11 25.20
N ASP A 111 3.35 12.42 26.34
CA ASP A 111 3.83 11.03 26.47
C ASP A 111 2.69 9.99 26.41
N THR A 112 1.52 10.38 25.94
CA THR A 112 0.33 9.52 25.91
C THR A 112 -0.16 9.32 24.49
N MET A 113 -0.32 8.07 24.07
CA MET A 113 -1.00 7.68 22.84
C MET A 113 -2.48 7.49 23.12
N LEU A 114 -3.33 8.07 22.27
CA LEU A 114 -4.78 7.90 22.28
C LEU A 114 -5.18 7.04 21.11
N VAL A 115 -6.16 6.16 21.30
CA VAL A 115 -6.79 5.38 20.23
C VAL A 115 -8.30 5.41 20.38
N MET A 116 -8.99 5.62 19.29
CA MET A 116 -10.43 5.46 19.13
C MET A 116 -10.68 4.86 17.74
N GLY A 117 -11.79 4.20 17.56
CA GLY A 117 -12.23 3.75 16.22
C GLY A 117 -13.73 3.74 16.13
N SER A 118 -14.22 3.60 14.92
CA SER A 118 -15.62 3.34 14.66
C SER A 118 -15.98 1.95 15.14
N THR A 119 -17.18 1.81 15.69
CA THR A 119 -17.72 0.53 16.16
C THR A 119 -19.22 0.49 15.86
N TYR A 120 -19.77 -0.70 15.66
CA TYR A 120 -21.22 -0.90 15.55
C TYR A 120 -21.94 -0.72 16.90
N GLU A 121 -21.19 -0.62 17.98
CA GLU A 121 -21.69 -0.25 19.29
C GLU A 121 -21.87 1.27 19.42
N ALA A 122 -22.78 1.70 20.28
CA ALA A 122 -23.12 3.11 20.46
C ALA A 122 -22.02 3.95 21.15
N ASP A 123 -21.11 3.33 21.89
CA ASP A 123 -20.11 4.03 22.70
C ASP A 123 -18.76 4.06 21.99
N PHE A 124 -18.32 5.25 21.64
CA PHE A 124 -16.98 5.48 21.08
C PHE A 124 -16.01 5.76 22.23
N THR A 125 -15.41 4.71 22.77
CA THR A 125 -14.43 4.85 23.86
C THR A 125 -13.10 5.37 23.32
N ILE A 126 -12.51 6.37 24.00
CA ILE A 126 -11.13 6.79 23.77
C ILE A 126 -10.23 6.09 24.79
N TRP A 127 -9.32 5.30 24.30
CA TRP A 127 -8.35 4.56 25.07
C TRP A 127 -7.01 5.30 25.11
N MET A 128 -6.25 5.16 26.19
CA MET A 128 -4.93 5.74 26.35
C MET A 128 -3.90 4.71 26.80
N SER A 129 -2.68 4.87 26.32
CA SER A 129 -1.50 4.12 26.79
C SER A 129 -0.25 5.00 26.77
N THR A 130 0.65 4.79 27.73
CA THR A 130 2.02 5.35 27.73
C THR A 130 3.06 4.30 27.32
N ASN A 131 2.64 3.03 27.16
CA ASN A 131 3.47 1.92 26.72
C ASN A 131 2.69 0.95 25.80
N PRO A 132 2.35 1.36 24.59
CA PRO A 132 1.51 0.56 23.68
C PRO A 132 2.15 -0.78 23.28
N LYS A 133 3.43 -1.02 23.51
CA LYS A 133 4.06 -2.34 23.28
C LYS A 133 3.56 -3.43 24.24
N THR A 134 2.98 -3.07 25.36
CA THR A 134 2.53 -4.01 26.39
C THR A 134 1.01 -4.19 26.45
N ASP A 135 0.26 -3.54 25.56
CA ASP A 135 -1.21 -3.54 25.56
C ASP A 135 -1.81 -3.13 26.93
N ASP A 136 -1.24 -2.07 27.56
CA ASP A 136 -1.66 -1.52 28.87
C ASP A 136 -2.73 -0.42 28.75
N TRP A 137 -3.60 -0.53 27.78
CA TRP A 137 -4.63 0.46 27.49
C TRP A 137 -5.65 0.61 28.62
N LYS A 138 -6.02 1.87 28.87
CA LYS A 138 -7.05 2.26 29.84
C LYS A 138 -8.04 3.20 29.17
N PRO A 139 -9.35 3.11 29.50
CA PRO A 139 -10.30 4.09 29.02
C PRO A 139 -9.99 5.47 29.62
N LEU A 140 -9.84 6.47 28.76
CA LEU A 140 -9.72 7.87 29.15
C LEU A 140 -11.09 8.54 29.11
N VAL A 141 -11.89 8.22 28.09
CA VAL A 141 -13.29 8.61 27.95
C VAL A 141 -14.08 7.37 27.57
N GLU A 142 -14.98 6.93 28.44
CA GLU A 142 -15.77 5.71 28.20
C GLU A 142 -16.78 5.88 27.06
N LYS A 143 -17.36 7.09 26.96
CA LYS A 143 -18.33 7.43 25.92
C LYS A 143 -18.01 8.80 25.33
N PHE A 144 -17.47 8.82 24.12
CA PHE A 144 -17.20 10.04 23.40
C PHE A 144 -18.48 10.50 22.68
N VAL A 145 -19.15 11.50 23.23
CA VAL A 145 -20.47 11.96 22.76
C VAL A 145 -20.51 12.45 21.31
N PRO A 146 -19.48 13.17 20.77
CA PRO A 146 -19.50 13.51 19.36
C PRO A 146 -19.59 12.29 18.46
N GLY A 147 -19.02 11.14 18.91
CA GLY A 147 -19.00 9.91 18.13
C GLY A 147 -18.45 10.14 16.72
N GLY A 148 -18.93 9.34 15.80
CA GLY A 148 -18.70 9.52 14.36
C GLY A 148 -17.80 8.44 13.77
N TRP A 149 -18.16 8.05 12.55
CA TRP A 149 -17.40 7.09 11.76
C TRP A 149 -16.14 7.72 11.19
N ASP A 150 -15.11 6.92 11.01
CA ASP A 150 -13.82 7.25 10.40
C ASP A 150 -13.16 8.46 11.06
N PRO A 151 -12.94 8.39 12.39
CA PRO A 151 -12.32 9.47 13.12
C PRO A 151 -10.83 9.62 12.79
N ALA A 152 -10.30 10.84 12.95
CA ALA A 152 -8.86 11.11 12.93
C ALA A 152 -8.51 12.19 13.94
N PHE A 153 -7.51 11.95 14.77
CA PHE A 153 -6.95 12.96 15.66
C PHE A 153 -5.86 13.77 14.95
N PHE A 154 -5.80 15.05 15.27
CA PHE A 154 -4.69 15.92 14.89
C PHE A 154 -4.27 16.78 16.08
N THR A 155 -2.99 16.70 16.45
CA THR A 155 -2.38 17.60 17.44
C THR A 155 -1.55 18.63 16.70
N ASP A 156 -1.89 19.90 16.83
CA ASP A 156 -1.17 21.00 16.20
C ASP A 156 0.08 21.39 16.99
N ASP A 157 0.99 22.15 16.38
CA ASP A 157 2.25 22.61 16.98
C ASP A 157 2.03 23.51 18.20
N ASP A 158 0.91 24.25 18.27
CA ASP A 158 0.51 25.04 19.43
C ASP A 158 -0.08 24.17 20.57
N GLY A 159 -0.16 22.87 20.34
CA GLY A 159 -0.65 21.87 21.24
C GLY A 159 -2.16 21.73 21.29
N LYS A 160 -2.94 22.41 20.46
CA LYS A 160 -4.37 22.17 20.33
C LYS A 160 -4.64 20.80 19.74
N LEU A 161 -5.75 20.20 20.12
CA LEU A 161 -6.19 18.90 19.67
C LEU A 161 -7.47 19.04 18.84
N TYR A 162 -7.50 18.38 17.71
CA TYR A 162 -8.63 18.33 16.81
C TYR A 162 -9.05 16.89 16.55
N ILE A 163 -10.34 16.70 16.26
CA ILE A 163 -10.85 15.44 15.72
C ILE A 163 -11.66 15.73 14.46
N TYR A 164 -11.46 14.90 13.45
CA TYR A 164 -12.22 14.89 12.20
C TYR A 164 -13.00 13.58 12.11
N ASN A 165 -14.17 13.59 11.52
CA ASN A 165 -14.96 12.38 11.28
C ASN A 165 -15.99 12.58 10.17
N GLY A 166 -16.44 11.48 9.59
CA GLY A 166 -17.45 11.44 8.56
C GLY A 166 -17.21 10.28 7.60
N SER A 167 -18.28 9.54 7.32
CA SER A 167 -18.27 8.39 6.43
C SER A 167 -19.66 8.32 5.82
N SER A 168 -19.85 8.86 4.59
CA SER A 168 -21.18 9.04 4.02
C SER A 168 -21.13 9.28 2.51
N ASN A 169 -22.23 8.94 1.84
CA ASN A 169 -22.50 9.36 0.46
C ASN A 169 -23.43 10.61 0.38
N GLN A 170 -23.85 11.17 1.51
CA GLN A 170 -24.80 12.29 1.56
C GLN A 170 -24.31 13.48 2.39
N TYR A 171 -23.47 13.23 3.39
CA TYR A 171 -23.05 14.24 4.35
C TYR A 171 -21.54 14.51 4.22
N PRO A 172 -21.12 15.75 4.51
CA PRO A 172 -19.70 16.10 4.51
C PRO A 172 -18.95 15.41 5.65
N VAL A 173 -17.63 15.42 5.55
CA VAL A 173 -16.76 15.19 6.70
C VAL A 173 -16.67 16.43 7.57
N TYR A 174 -16.52 16.24 8.87
CA TYR A 174 -16.59 17.31 9.87
C TYR A 174 -15.31 17.36 10.69
N GLY A 175 -15.01 18.54 11.28
CA GLY A 175 -13.92 18.74 12.21
C GLY A 175 -14.33 19.57 13.41
N VAL A 176 -13.67 19.37 14.56
CA VAL A 176 -13.90 20.16 15.78
C VAL A 176 -12.63 20.17 16.65
N GLU A 177 -12.39 21.30 17.33
CA GLU A 177 -11.35 21.41 18.36
C GLU A 177 -11.84 20.80 19.67
N LEU A 178 -10.97 20.05 20.34
CA LEU A 178 -11.23 19.40 21.63
C LEU A 178 -10.42 20.08 22.75
N ASP A 179 -11.04 20.18 23.91
CA ASP A 179 -10.31 20.45 25.14
C ASP A 179 -9.34 19.29 25.45
N ARG A 180 -8.05 19.56 25.55
CA ARG A 180 -7.02 18.52 25.74
C ARG A 180 -7.12 17.72 27.04
N LYS A 181 -7.76 18.26 28.07
CA LYS A 181 -7.87 17.59 29.37
C LYS A 181 -9.12 16.73 29.46
N THR A 182 -10.23 17.26 28.93
CA THR A 182 -11.53 16.62 29.05
C THR A 182 -11.96 15.89 27.80
N LEU A 183 -11.29 16.14 26.65
CA LEU A 183 -11.61 15.68 25.30
C LEU A 183 -13.02 16.07 24.85
N LYS A 184 -13.60 17.10 25.47
CA LYS A 184 -14.91 17.64 25.07
C LYS A 184 -14.74 18.65 23.93
N PRO A 185 -15.68 18.69 22.97
CA PRO A 185 -15.68 19.72 21.94
C PRO A 185 -15.75 21.12 22.53
N LEU A 186 -14.95 22.04 22.00
CA LEU A 186 -14.93 23.45 22.38
C LEU A 186 -15.93 24.30 21.59
N SER A 187 -16.45 23.76 20.49
CA SER A 187 -17.42 24.42 19.62
C SER A 187 -18.34 23.40 18.92
N ALA A 188 -19.29 23.87 18.14
CA ALA A 188 -19.96 23.03 17.17
C ALA A 188 -18.97 22.55 16.10
N ARG A 189 -19.16 21.31 15.61
CA ARG A 189 -18.35 20.77 14.50
C ARG A 189 -18.55 21.59 13.23
N ARG A 190 -17.50 21.72 12.43
CA ARG A 190 -17.51 22.41 11.15
C ARG A 190 -17.48 21.42 9.99
N GLU A 191 -18.15 21.76 8.91
CA GLU A 191 -18.08 21.03 7.65
C GLU A 191 -16.72 21.29 7.00
N MET A 192 -15.96 20.23 6.70
CA MET A 192 -14.63 20.32 6.11
C MET A 192 -14.70 20.19 4.60
N TYR A 193 -15.32 19.12 4.10
CA TYR A 193 -15.45 18.87 2.67
C TYR A 193 -16.59 17.88 2.36
N ILE A 194 -17.17 18.05 1.17
CA ILE A 194 -18.08 17.10 0.52
C ILE A 194 -17.64 16.91 -0.93
N LEU A 195 -17.86 15.71 -1.49
CA LEU A 195 -17.40 15.39 -2.85
C LEU A 195 -18.11 16.24 -3.92
N GLU A 196 -17.37 16.54 -4.98
CA GLU A 196 -17.79 17.28 -6.16
C GLU A 196 -17.61 16.44 -7.44
N PRO A 197 -18.29 15.28 -7.58
CA PRO A 197 -18.08 14.37 -8.71
C PRO A 197 -18.49 14.99 -10.06
N TRP A 198 -19.30 16.05 -10.03
CA TRP A 198 -19.65 16.82 -11.21
C TRP A 198 -18.46 17.62 -11.79
N ARG A 199 -17.42 17.84 -11.00
CA ARG A 199 -16.18 18.53 -11.36
C ARG A 199 -15.02 17.57 -11.48
N TYR A 200 -14.74 16.78 -10.43
CA TYR A 200 -13.61 15.86 -10.34
C TYR A 200 -14.02 14.45 -10.77
N GLY A 201 -13.50 13.98 -11.89
CA GLY A 201 -13.86 12.69 -12.44
C GLY A 201 -13.52 11.53 -11.51
N TRP A 202 -12.38 11.60 -10.81
CA TRP A 202 -11.93 10.55 -9.89
C TRP A 202 -12.83 10.35 -8.66
N GLN A 203 -13.67 11.34 -8.32
CA GLN A 203 -14.63 11.25 -7.23
C GLN A 203 -15.94 10.56 -7.62
N ARG A 204 -16.11 10.14 -8.88
CA ARG A 204 -17.35 9.49 -9.34
C ARG A 204 -17.42 8.05 -8.86
N PHE A 205 -18.62 7.60 -8.52
CA PHE A 205 -18.90 6.26 -8.03
C PHE A 205 -18.73 5.20 -9.15
N GLY A 206 -18.45 3.96 -8.75
CA GLY A 206 -18.34 2.78 -9.61
C GLY A 206 -16.91 2.45 -10.05
N GLU A 207 -16.67 1.18 -10.37
CA GLU A 207 -15.37 0.68 -10.85
C GLU A 207 -14.90 1.42 -12.11
N ASN A 208 -15.82 1.81 -12.97
CA ASN A 208 -15.55 2.59 -14.16
C ASN A 208 -15.85 4.09 -14.01
N MET A 209 -16.11 4.59 -12.79
CA MET A 209 -16.43 6.01 -12.53
C MET A 209 -17.60 6.52 -13.39
N ASP A 210 -18.60 5.71 -13.62
CA ASP A 210 -19.77 6.01 -14.46
C ASP A 210 -21.10 5.55 -13.87
N ASP A 211 -21.11 5.03 -12.66
CA ASP A 211 -22.32 4.75 -11.93
C ASP A 211 -22.97 6.07 -11.49
N THR A 212 -24.22 6.26 -11.91
CA THR A 212 -25.02 7.45 -11.58
C THR A 212 -26.21 7.12 -10.68
N PHE A 213 -26.32 5.86 -10.24
CA PHE A 213 -27.39 5.40 -9.39
C PHE A 213 -27.12 5.70 -7.90
N LEU A 214 -25.85 5.60 -7.50
CA LEU A 214 -25.41 5.92 -6.14
C LEU A 214 -24.49 7.14 -6.14
N ASP A 215 -24.62 7.96 -5.12
CA ASP A 215 -23.65 9.02 -4.85
C ASP A 215 -22.34 8.44 -4.32
N PRO A 216 -21.20 9.03 -4.70
CA PRO A 216 -19.91 8.57 -4.23
C PRO A 216 -19.75 8.76 -2.71
N PHE A 217 -18.99 7.86 -2.10
CA PHE A 217 -18.73 7.83 -0.68
C PHE A 217 -17.51 8.66 -0.32
N ILE A 218 -17.63 9.53 0.69
CA ILE A 218 -16.51 10.25 1.31
C ILE A 218 -16.26 9.70 2.70
N GLU A 219 -14.98 9.47 3.04
CA GLU A 219 -14.55 8.91 4.31
C GLU A 219 -13.07 9.22 4.58
N GLY A 220 -12.45 8.57 5.58
CA GLY A 220 -10.99 8.52 5.72
C GLY A 220 -10.34 9.86 5.99
N SER A 221 -10.89 10.64 6.90
CA SER A 221 -10.32 11.93 7.28
C SER A 221 -8.90 11.79 7.83
N TRP A 222 -7.97 12.65 7.38
CA TRP A 222 -6.64 12.78 7.97
C TRP A 222 -6.14 14.22 7.81
N MET A 223 -5.32 14.70 8.76
CA MET A 223 -4.74 16.04 8.68
C MET A 223 -3.21 15.98 8.75
N THR A 224 -2.56 16.63 7.80
CA THR A 224 -1.11 16.84 7.78
C THR A 224 -0.83 18.33 7.78
N LYS A 225 0.17 18.79 8.55
CA LYS A 225 0.64 20.18 8.52
C LYS A 225 2.01 20.24 7.85
N HIS A 226 2.17 21.18 6.94
CA HIS A 226 3.44 21.44 6.25
C HIS A 226 3.57 22.93 5.91
N ASN A 227 4.73 23.54 6.20
CA ASN A 227 5.02 24.95 5.92
C ASN A 227 3.90 25.92 6.36
N GLY A 228 3.27 25.67 7.52
CA GLY A 228 2.19 26.50 8.06
C GLY A 228 0.85 26.35 7.34
N LYS A 229 0.72 25.44 6.39
CA LYS A 229 -0.54 25.06 5.73
C LYS A 229 -1.05 23.73 6.29
N TYR A 230 -2.37 23.53 6.21
CA TYR A 230 -3.08 22.34 6.67
C TYR A 230 -3.64 21.59 5.47
N TYR A 231 -3.31 20.31 5.38
CA TYR A 231 -3.67 19.42 4.28
C TYR A 231 -4.66 18.39 4.79
N PHE A 232 -5.93 18.67 4.55
CA PHE A 232 -7.03 17.77 4.92
C PHE A 232 -7.21 16.71 3.85
N GLN A 233 -6.89 15.47 4.17
CA GLN A 233 -7.02 14.31 3.31
C GLN A 233 -8.39 13.64 3.51
N TYR A 234 -8.91 13.02 2.45
CA TYR A 234 -10.17 12.28 2.44
C TYR A 234 -10.14 11.18 1.39
N GLY A 235 -10.74 10.03 1.69
CA GLY A 235 -10.88 8.89 0.78
C GLY A 235 -12.15 8.99 -0.07
N ALA A 236 -12.07 8.60 -1.34
CA ALA A 236 -13.19 8.51 -2.28
C ALA A 236 -12.83 7.63 -3.48
N PRO A 237 -13.81 7.15 -4.30
CA PRO A 237 -15.26 7.25 -4.15
C PRO A 237 -15.90 6.07 -3.40
N GLY A 238 -15.14 5.06 -3.01
CA GLY A 238 -15.58 3.86 -2.31
C GLY A 238 -14.49 2.78 -2.31
N THR A 239 -14.37 2.08 -1.19
CA THR A 239 -13.27 1.16 -0.88
C THR A 239 -13.19 -0.07 -1.80
N GLU A 240 -14.29 -0.44 -2.45
CA GLU A 240 -14.38 -1.60 -3.35
C GLU A 240 -13.80 -1.34 -4.75
N PHE A 241 -13.58 -0.08 -5.14
CA PHE A 241 -13.17 0.27 -6.49
C PHE A 241 -11.66 0.35 -6.65
N SER A 242 -11.17 -0.04 -7.83
CA SER A 242 -9.76 0.08 -8.19
C SER A 242 -9.28 1.55 -8.19
N GLY A 243 -10.18 2.49 -8.43
CA GLY A 243 -9.92 3.93 -8.39
C GLY A 243 -9.97 4.58 -7.01
N TYR A 244 -10.14 3.80 -5.92
CA TYR A 244 -10.14 4.32 -4.56
C TYR A 244 -8.84 5.07 -4.24
N ALA A 245 -8.97 6.31 -3.80
CA ALA A 245 -7.85 7.24 -3.68
C ALA A 245 -8.07 8.24 -2.53
N ASP A 246 -7.01 8.91 -2.11
CA ASP A 246 -7.13 10.05 -1.21
C ASP A 246 -6.94 11.37 -1.97
N GLY A 247 -7.92 12.26 -1.82
CA GLY A 247 -7.79 13.65 -2.19
C GLY A 247 -7.27 14.50 -1.06
N VAL A 248 -6.94 15.76 -1.35
CA VAL A 248 -6.49 16.70 -0.33
C VAL A 248 -7.04 18.10 -0.58
N VAL A 249 -7.54 18.73 0.48
CA VAL A 249 -7.94 20.13 0.51
C VAL A 249 -6.97 20.90 1.38
N VAL A 250 -6.48 22.06 0.88
CA VAL A 250 -5.45 22.85 1.57
C VAL A 250 -6.05 24.08 2.22
N GLY A 251 -5.80 24.28 3.51
CA GLY A 251 -6.29 25.41 4.30
C GLY A 251 -5.19 26.14 5.06
N LYS A 252 -5.57 27.27 5.69
CA LYS A 252 -4.68 28.11 6.51
C LYS A 252 -4.85 27.86 8.01
N ASP A 253 -5.87 27.15 8.41
CA ASP A 253 -6.14 26.72 9.78
C ASP A 253 -6.74 25.31 9.78
N PRO A 254 -6.70 24.57 10.90
CA PRO A 254 -7.13 23.17 10.94
C PRO A 254 -8.65 22.98 10.80
N LEU A 255 -9.45 24.02 10.93
CA LEU A 255 -10.91 24.01 10.78
C LEU A 255 -11.37 24.97 9.68
N PHE A 256 -10.71 24.93 8.52
CA PHE A 256 -11.08 25.77 7.38
C PHE A 256 -12.48 25.40 6.84
N ARG A 257 -13.06 26.28 6.06
CA ARG A 257 -14.40 26.10 5.50
C ARG A 257 -14.38 25.32 4.19
N MET A 258 -15.55 24.80 3.79
CA MET A 258 -15.74 24.04 2.55
C MET A 258 -15.45 24.80 1.24
N GLU A 259 -15.32 26.15 1.29
CA GLU A 259 -14.97 26.94 0.11
C GLU A 259 -13.53 26.71 -0.41
N ASN A 260 -12.70 26.02 0.37
CA ASN A 260 -11.37 25.65 -0.10
C ASN A 260 -11.45 24.59 -1.20
N THR A 261 -10.74 24.84 -2.28
CA THR A 261 -10.71 23.92 -3.43
C THR A 261 -9.69 22.81 -3.20
N PRO A 262 -10.05 21.54 -3.42
CA PRO A 262 -9.09 20.46 -3.36
C PRO A 262 -8.06 20.56 -4.49
N GLN A 263 -6.93 19.89 -4.31
CA GLN A 263 -5.99 19.67 -5.42
C GLN A 263 -6.73 18.92 -6.54
N SER A 264 -6.47 19.29 -7.79
CA SER A 264 -7.19 18.74 -8.94
C SER A 264 -6.99 17.24 -9.15
N MET A 265 -5.82 16.76 -8.74
CA MET A 265 -5.46 15.34 -8.74
C MET A 265 -5.56 14.76 -7.34
N PRO A 266 -5.95 13.49 -7.18
CA PRO A 266 -5.82 12.83 -5.89
C PRO A 266 -4.34 12.79 -5.48
N MET A 267 -4.07 12.93 -4.17
CA MET A 267 -2.69 12.89 -3.66
C MET A 267 -2.13 11.46 -3.72
N SER A 268 -2.97 10.45 -3.54
CA SER A 268 -2.63 9.04 -3.72
C SER A 268 -3.58 8.39 -4.72
N TYR A 269 -3.05 7.69 -5.72
CA TYR A 269 -3.86 7.08 -6.76
C TYR A 269 -3.16 5.87 -7.38
N LYS A 270 -3.74 4.68 -7.26
CA LYS A 270 -3.17 3.43 -7.76
C LYS A 270 -4.25 2.54 -8.40
N PRO A 271 -4.80 2.92 -9.58
CA PRO A 271 -5.91 2.19 -10.18
C PRO A 271 -5.48 0.95 -10.98
N GLY A 272 -4.20 0.77 -11.23
CA GLY A 272 -3.63 -0.29 -12.05
C GLY A 272 -2.47 -1.03 -11.35
N GLY A 273 -1.91 -2.01 -12.04
CA GLY A 273 -0.88 -2.89 -11.50
C GLY A 273 -1.46 -4.10 -10.77
N PHE A 274 -0.62 -4.80 -10.00
CA PHE A 274 -0.99 -6.01 -9.25
C PHE A 274 -1.99 -5.72 -8.14
N ALA A 275 -1.69 -4.72 -7.30
CA ALA A 275 -2.47 -4.31 -6.14
C ALA A 275 -3.03 -2.91 -6.36
N ARG A 276 -4.35 -2.74 -6.30
CA ARG A 276 -5.08 -1.53 -6.68
C ARG A 276 -5.76 -0.88 -5.49
N GLY A 277 -5.94 0.43 -5.57
CA GLY A 277 -6.49 1.24 -4.49
C GLY A 277 -5.40 1.88 -3.63
N ALA A 278 -5.63 3.12 -3.21
CA ALA A 278 -4.73 3.88 -2.34
C ALA A 278 -5.50 4.92 -1.52
N GLY A 279 -6.73 4.59 -1.11
CA GLY A 279 -7.62 5.49 -0.36
C GLY A 279 -7.77 5.12 1.10
N HIS A 280 -8.41 5.99 1.87
CA HIS A 280 -8.59 5.96 3.32
C HIS A 280 -7.26 5.69 4.02
N GLY A 281 -6.35 6.61 3.84
CA GLY A 281 -5.00 6.48 4.35
C GLY A 281 -4.61 7.57 5.33
N ALA A 282 -3.40 7.41 5.86
CA ALA A 282 -2.76 8.35 6.76
C ALA A 282 -1.35 8.67 6.27
N THR A 283 -0.99 9.94 6.32
CA THR A 283 0.37 10.38 6.02
C THR A 283 1.14 10.57 7.32
N PHE A 284 2.32 9.97 7.41
CA PHE A 284 3.18 10.04 8.58
C PHE A 284 4.64 10.35 8.19
N GLN A 285 5.46 10.69 9.16
CA GLN A 285 6.89 10.85 8.98
C GLN A 285 7.65 9.71 9.65
N ASP A 286 8.68 9.19 8.97
CA ASP A 286 9.60 8.25 9.57
C ASP A 286 10.59 8.97 10.53
N LYS A 287 11.47 8.20 11.16
CA LYS A 287 12.46 8.71 12.12
C LYS A 287 13.52 9.65 11.51
N TRP A 288 13.56 9.77 10.18
CA TRP A 288 14.42 10.69 9.44
C TRP A 288 13.65 11.87 8.83
N ASN A 289 12.34 12.00 9.18
CA ASN A 289 11.39 12.99 8.66
C ASN A 289 11.02 12.83 7.17
N ASN A 290 11.24 11.65 6.59
CA ASN A 290 10.67 11.36 5.27
C ASN A 290 9.17 11.10 5.40
N TYR A 291 8.37 11.64 4.48
CA TYR A 291 6.94 11.40 4.44
C TYR A 291 6.61 10.05 3.78
N TRP A 292 5.61 9.42 4.34
CA TRP A 292 5.01 8.17 3.87
C TRP A 292 3.51 8.28 3.89
N HIS A 293 2.86 7.61 2.96
CA HIS A 293 1.42 7.42 2.97
C HIS A 293 1.11 5.93 3.09
N VAL A 294 0.29 5.56 4.06
CA VAL A 294 -0.22 4.20 4.24
C VAL A 294 -1.71 4.22 3.96
N SER A 295 -2.23 3.27 3.15
CA SER A 295 -3.64 3.27 2.76
C SER A 295 -4.16 1.88 2.38
N THR A 296 -5.43 1.81 2.05
CA THR A 296 -6.16 0.58 1.75
C THR A 296 -5.93 0.11 0.32
N ILE A 297 -5.67 -1.19 0.15
CA ILE A 297 -5.70 -1.93 -1.11
C ILE A 297 -6.94 -2.82 -1.14
N GLY A 298 -7.77 -2.71 -2.18
CA GLY A 298 -8.96 -3.52 -2.36
C GLY A 298 -8.68 -4.85 -3.06
N ILE A 299 -8.98 -5.98 -2.41
CA ILE A 299 -8.97 -7.32 -3.02
C ILE A 299 -10.35 -7.61 -3.60
N CYS A 300 -11.41 -7.52 -2.79
CA CYS A 300 -12.82 -7.58 -3.20
C CYS A 300 -13.22 -8.83 -4.00
N VAL A 301 -12.65 -9.99 -3.67
CA VAL A 301 -12.99 -11.28 -4.29
C VAL A 301 -14.11 -11.99 -3.53
N LYS A 302 -13.99 -12.05 -2.21
CA LYS A 302 -14.98 -12.70 -1.32
C LYS A 302 -16.01 -11.71 -0.78
N ASN A 303 -15.62 -10.44 -0.60
CA ASN A 303 -16.46 -9.37 -0.08
C ASN A 303 -15.83 -8.02 -0.42
N ASN A 304 -16.63 -6.94 -0.48
CA ASN A 304 -16.14 -5.58 -0.70
C ASN A 304 -15.14 -5.12 0.38
N PHE A 305 -15.20 -5.72 1.57
CA PHE A 305 -14.29 -5.46 2.68
C PHE A 305 -13.11 -6.44 2.77
N GLU A 306 -12.88 -7.24 1.74
CA GLU A 306 -11.64 -7.99 1.59
C GLU A 306 -10.53 -7.05 1.14
N ARG A 307 -9.73 -6.58 2.09
CA ARG A 307 -8.77 -5.48 1.88
C ARG A 307 -7.40 -5.81 2.48
N ARG A 308 -6.39 -5.09 2.02
CA ARG A 308 -5.00 -5.15 2.50
C ARG A 308 -4.46 -3.74 2.70
N ILE A 309 -3.21 -3.64 3.16
CA ILE A 309 -2.52 -2.37 3.39
C ILE A 309 -1.39 -2.21 2.39
N GLY A 310 -1.29 -1.01 1.84
CA GLY A 310 -0.15 -0.55 1.06
C GLY A 310 0.52 0.65 1.72
N MET A 311 1.81 0.81 1.46
CA MET A 311 2.61 1.94 1.92
C MET A 311 3.41 2.50 0.75
N TRP A 312 3.41 3.81 0.59
CA TRP A 312 4.07 4.51 -0.51
C TRP A 312 4.85 5.72 -0.03
N PRO A 313 5.98 6.06 -0.70
CA PRO A 313 6.64 7.34 -0.48
C PRO A 313 5.69 8.50 -0.77
N ALA A 314 5.71 9.51 0.10
CA ALA A 314 4.91 10.71 -0.06
C ALA A 314 5.77 11.96 0.20
N GLY A 315 5.27 13.13 -0.14
CA GLY A 315 5.99 14.39 0.10
C GLY A 315 5.27 15.62 -0.41
N PHE A 316 6.02 16.69 -0.45
CA PHE A 316 5.59 18.01 -0.93
C PHE A 316 6.61 18.53 -1.92
N ASP A 317 6.16 19.10 -3.02
CA ASP A 317 7.07 19.77 -3.95
C ASP A 317 7.41 21.21 -3.50
N SER A 318 8.21 21.93 -4.31
CA SER A 318 8.61 23.31 -4.01
C SER A 318 7.46 24.31 -3.93
N ASP A 319 6.28 23.97 -4.47
CA ASP A 319 5.06 24.80 -4.43
C ASP A 319 4.08 24.33 -3.35
N ASP A 320 4.54 23.44 -2.45
CA ASP A 320 3.76 22.85 -1.39
C ASP A 320 2.59 21.97 -1.90
N ILE A 321 2.71 21.38 -3.09
CA ILE A 321 1.74 20.39 -3.56
C ILE A 321 2.03 19.04 -2.90
N MET A 322 1.05 18.50 -2.21
CA MET A 322 1.13 17.19 -1.57
C MET A 322 0.92 16.08 -2.61
N TYR A 323 1.78 15.08 -2.61
CA TYR A 323 1.67 13.94 -3.50
C TYR A 323 2.18 12.65 -2.87
N CYS A 324 1.76 11.53 -3.46
CA CYS A 324 2.20 10.19 -3.10
C CYS A 324 2.73 9.50 -4.35
N ASN A 325 3.93 8.95 -4.30
CA ASN A 325 4.52 8.24 -5.43
C ASN A 325 4.02 6.79 -5.46
N THR A 326 3.03 6.52 -6.30
CA THR A 326 2.47 5.19 -6.53
C THR A 326 3.01 4.50 -7.78
N ALA A 327 3.88 5.15 -8.56
CA ALA A 327 4.58 4.54 -9.68
C ALA A 327 5.45 3.38 -9.17
N PHE A 328 5.35 2.22 -9.80
CA PHE A 328 5.95 0.97 -9.30
C PHE A 328 5.62 0.65 -7.85
N GLY A 329 4.49 1.15 -7.32
CA GLY A 329 4.15 1.07 -5.90
C GLY A 329 3.87 -0.36 -5.40
N ASP A 330 3.71 -1.34 -6.28
CA ASP A 330 3.59 -2.77 -6.02
C ASP A 330 4.82 -3.57 -6.49
N TYR A 331 5.93 -2.89 -6.76
CA TYR A 331 7.26 -3.46 -7.02
C TYR A 331 8.18 -3.24 -5.81
N PRO A 332 9.32 -3.97 -5.74
CA PRO A 332 10.29 -3.75 -4.67
C PRO A 332 10.78 -2.31 -4.60
N THR A 333 10.68 -1.73 -3.43
CA THR A 333 10.98 -0.32 -3.16
C THR A 333 11.96 -0.21 -2.01
N TYR A 334 13.00 0.63 -2.15
CA TYR A 334 13.96 0.89 -1.08
C TYR A 334 13.32 1.63 0.09
N LEU A 335 13.64 1.17 1.31
CA LEU A 335 13.42 1.94 2.51
C LEU A 335 14.60 2.88 2.75
N PRO A 336 14.36 4.12 3.22
CA PRO A 336 15.44 5.05 3.49
C PRO A 336 16.32 4.59 4.65
N ASP A 337 17.59 4.92 4.58
CA ASP A 337 18.57 4.77 5.67
C ASP A 337 19.02 6.14 6.23
N GLY A 338 18.32 7.22 5.86
CA GLY A 338 18.54 8.61 6.24
C GLY A 338 17.44 9.53 5.68
N THR A 339 17.63 10.84 5.79
CA THR A 339 16.81 11.83 5.10
C THR A 339 17.09 11.77 3.60
N GLU A 340 16.07 11.60 2.80
CA GLU A 340 16.16 11.49 1.34
C GLU A 340 15.34 12.59 0.66
N ASP A 341 15.72 12.93 -0.56
CA ASP A 341 14.89 13.74 -1.44
C ASP A 341 13.67 12.92 -1.88
N HIS A 342 12.50 13.33 -1.43
CA HIS A 342 11.22 12.67 -1.69
C HIS A 342 10.77 12.75 -3.16
N LEU A 343 11.35 13.62 -3.98
CA LEU A 343 11.12 13.66 -5.42
C LEU A 343 11.84 12.53 -6.14
N ASN A 344 12.89 11.95 -5.56
CA ASN A 344 13.59 10.83 -6.14
C ASN A 344 12.77 9.54 -6.02
N SER A 345 12.75 8.78 -7.11
CA SER A 345 12.14 7.44 -7.08
C SER A 345 12.93 6.51 -6.16
N ARG A 346 12.23 5.78 -5.31
CA ARG A 346 12.80 4.72 -4.47
C ARG A 346 12.64 3.33 -5.09
N PHE A 347 12.15 3.25 -6.31
CA PHE A 347 12.04 2.01 -7.05
C PHE A 347 13.42 1.37 -7.23
N THR A 348 13.55 0.08 -6.95
CA THR A 348 14.82 -0.64 -6.99
C THR A 348 15.38 -0.84 -8.39
N GLY A 349 14.58 -0.66 -9.43
CA GLY A 349 14.90 -1.06 -10.79
C GLY A 349 14.77 -2.57 -11.03
N TRP A 350 14.28 -3.35 -10.04
CA TRP A 350 14.06 -4.78 -10.22
C TRP A 350 12.71 -5.02 -10.90
N MET A 351 12.80 -5.49 -12.14
CA MET A 351 11.63 -5.72 -12.99
C MET A 351 10.96 -7.04 -12.64
N LEU A 352 9.68 -7.15 -13.01
CA LEU A 352 8.95 -8.40 -12.93
C LEU A 352 9.40 -9.34 -14.06
N LEU A 353 9.95 -10.51 -13.70
CA LEU A 353 10.57 -11.43 -14.64
C LEU A 353 9.60 -12.46 -15.22
N ASN A 354 8.45 -12.66 -14.59
CA ASN A 354 7.57 -13.77 -14.94
C ASN A 354 6.13 -13.38 -15.31
N TYR A 355 5.90 -12.14 -15.74
CA TYR A 355 4.59 -11.74 -16.26
C TYR A 355 4.15 -12.60 -17.43
N GLN A 356 3.01 -13.32 -17.29
CA GLN A 356 2.46 -14.25 -18.28
C GLN A 356 3.46 -15.30 -18.83
N LYS A 357 4.55 -15.55 -18.11
CA LYS A 357 5.49 -16.61 -18.48
C LYS A 357 4.89 -18.00 -18.19
N PRO A 358 5.37 -19.07 -18.85
CA PRO A 358 4.85 -20.41 -18.65
C PRO A 358 4.90 -20.87 -17.21
N VAL A 359 3.79 -21.45 -16.73
CA VAL A 359 3.69 -22.07 -15.41
C VAL A 359 3.20 -23.50 -15.51
N THR A 360 3.75 -24.35 -14.66
CA THR A 360 3.31 -25.74 -14.45
C THR A 360 2.99 -25.94 -13.00
N VAL A 361 2.04 -26.83 -12.71
CA VAL A 361 1.51 -27.06 -11.37
C VAL A 361 1.31 -28.54 -11.08
N SER A 362 1.27 -28.90 -9.80
CA SER A 362 0.97 -30.27 -9.35
C SER A 362 -0.48 -30.69 -9.63
N SER A 363 -1.41 -29.75 -9.44
CA SER A 363 -2.85 -29.97 -9.62
C SER A 363 -3.57 -28.63 -9.84
N THR A 364 -4.83 -28.66 -10.28
CA THR A 364 -5.67 -27.48 -10.44
C THR A 364 -7.10 -27.77 -9.96
N LEU A 365 -7.64 -26.88 -9.14
CA LEU A 365 -9.03 -26.92 -8.69
C LEU A 365 -9.93 -26.21 -9.70
N GLY A 366 -10.75 -26.97 -10.44
CA GLY A 366 -11.77 -26.40 -11.34
C GLY A 366 -11.18 -25.36 -12.33
N SER A 367 -11.72 -24.15 -12.32
CA SER A 367 -11.34 -23.04 -13.21
C SER A 367 -10.28 -22.09 -12.64
N TYR A 368 -9.63 -22.43 -11.52
CA TYR A 368 -8.56 -21.61 -10.93
C TYR A 368 -7.22 -21.94 -11.59
N TYR A 369 -7.05 -21.48 -12.82
CA TYR A 369 -5.94 -21.86 -13.70
C TYR A 369 -4.57 -21.32 -13.25
N ALA A 370 -3.51 -22.05 -13.59
CA ALA A 370 -2.14 -21.77 -13.18
C ALA A 370 -1.66 -20.35 -13.60
N ASN A 371 -2.06 -19.89 -14.79
CA ASN A 371 -1.67 -18.59 -15.32
C ASN A 371 -2.16 -17.40 -14.47
N ASN A 372 -3.22 -17.59 -13.68
CA ASN A 372 -3.70 -16.55 -12.75
C ASN A 372 -2.68 -16.21 -11.64
N ALA A 373 -1.67 -17.03 -11.43
CA ALA A 373 -0.61 -16.74 -10.46
C ALA A 373 0.49 -15.80 -11.01
N VAL A 374 0.45 -15.48 -12.31
CA VAL A 374 1.46 -14.65 -13.01
C VAL A 374 0.83 -13.61 -13.95
N ASP A 375 -0.43 -13.26 -13.74
CA ASP A 375 -1.20 -12.33 -14.59
C ASP A 375 -1.23 -10.88 -14.09
N GLU A 376 -0.53 -10.59 -12.97
CA GLU A 376 -0.47 -9.29 -12.31
C GLU A 376 -1.85 -8.73 -11.91
N ASN A 377 -2.69 -9.62 -11.41
CA ASN A 377 -3.99 -9.26 -10.86
C ASN A 377 -4.26 -9.99 -9.55
N ILE A 378 -4.14 -9.31 -8.42
CA ILE A 378 -4.35 -9.89 -7.10
C ILE A 378 -5.78 -10.45 -6.88
N ARG A 379 -6.73 -10.07 -7.74
CA ARG A 379 -8.14 -10.51 -7.68
C ARG A 379 -8.37 -11.86 -8.38
N THR A 380 -7.41 -12.34 -9.15
CA THR A 380 -7.40 -13.67 -9.76
C THR A 380 -6.39 -14.57 -9.06
N TYR A 381 -6.57 -15.88 -9.12
CA TYR A 381 -5.61 -16.80 -8.50
C TYR A 381 -5.67 -18.21 -9.09
N TRP A 382 -4.57 -18.92 -8.98
CA TRP A 382 -4.52 -20.36 -9.12
C TRP A 382 -4.81 -21.03 -7.79
N SER A 383 -5.49 -22.18 -7.83
CA SER A 383 -5.66 -23.05 -6.68
C SER A 383 -5.29 -24.49 -7.03
N ALA A 384 -4.45 -25.11 -6.21
CA ALA A 384 -4.30 -26.56 -6.22
C ALA A 384 -5.60 -27.25 -5.80
N ALA A 385 -5.77 -28.51 -6.16
CA ALA A 385 -6.92 -29.32 -5.75
C ALA A 385 -6.96 -29.54 -4.23
N THR A 386 -5.82 -29.51 -3.56
CA THR A 386 -5.68 -29.77 -2.12
C THR A 386 -4.78 -28.72 -1.43
N ALA A 387 -4.68 -28.83 -0.10
CA ALA A 387 -3.68 -28.14 0.71
C ALA A 387 -2.53 -29.07 1.14
N ASN A 388 -2.47 -30.28 0.57
CA ASN A 388 -1.51 -31.29 0.99
C ASN A 388 -0.05 -30.81 0.83
N PRO A 389 0.86 -31.25 1.70
CA PRO A 389 2.28 -31.07 1.45
C PRO A 389 2.67 -31.60 0.07
N ASN A 390 3.62 -30.92 -0.56
CA ASN A 390 4.12 -31.19 -1.92
C ASN A 390 3.20 -30.82 -3.08
N GLU A 391 2.09 -30.13 -2.86
CA GLU A 391 1.51 -29.31 -3.94
C GLU A 391 2.51 -28.23 -4.34
N TRP A 392 2.61 -27.92 -5.65
CA TRP A 392 3.63 -26.98 -6.13
C TRP A 392 3.18 -26.20 -7.36
N ILE A 393 3.82 -25.06 -7.55
CA ILE A 393 3.76 -24.26 -8.77
C ILE A 393 5.18 -23.92 -9.22
N CYS A 394 5.45 -24.00 -10.51
CA CYS A 394 6.75 -23.70 -11.11
C CYS A 394 6.58 -22.71 -12.27
N THR A 395 7.33 -21.62 -12.26
CA THR A 395 7.43 -20.66 -13.36
C THR A 395 8.71 -20.85 -14.14
N ASP A 396 8.63 -20.73 -15.48
CA ASP A 396 9.77 -20.69 -16.40
C ASP A 396 9.96 -19.24 -16.86
N LEU A 397 11.05 -18.59 -16.49
CA LEU A 397 11.36 -17.21 -16.87
C LEU A 397 11.69 -17.06 -18.38
N GLY A 398 11.79 -18.20 -19.11
CA GLY A 398 12.14 -18.22 -20.54
C GLY A 398 13.64 -18.27 -20.78
N GLU A 399 14.40 -17.53 -20.01
CA GLU A 399 15.86 -17.46 -20.06
C GLU A 399 16.46 -17.36 -18.65
N ILE A 400 17.78 -17.53 -18.53
CA ILE A 400 18.49 -17.32 -17.26
C ILE A 400 18.46 -15.81 -16.96
N SER A 401 17.84 -15.45 -15.84
CA SER A 401 17.71 -14.08 -15.37
C SER A 401 18.36 -13.90 -14.00
N THR A 402 18.68 -12.67 -13.64
CA THR A 402 19.21 -12.31 -12.32
C THR A 402 18.06 -12.06 -11.37
N VAL A 403 17.70 -13.04 -10.53
CA VAL A 403 16.65 -12.93 -9.52
C VAL A 403 17.20 -12.27 -8.25
N ARG A 404 16.46 -11.29 -7.72
CA ARG A 404 16.80 -10.52 -6.50
C ARG A 404 15.79 -10.63 -5.40
N ALA A 405 14.50 -10.74 -5.74
CA ALA A 405 13.43 -10.87 -4.77
C ALA A 405 12.27 -11.70 -5.32
N ILE A 406 11.48 -12.25 -4.40
CA ILE A 406 10.27 -13.03 -4.71
C ILE A 406 9.16 -12.53 -3.79
N GLN A 407 7.95 -12.37 -4.32
CA GLN A 407 6.76 -12.13 -3.52
C GLN A 407 5.75 -13.24 -3.76
N LEU A 408 5.27 -13.84 -2.66
CA LEU A 408 4.22 -14.84 -2.66
C LEU A 408 2.94 -14.21 -2.09
N ASN A 409 1.88 -14.22 -2.87
CA ASN A 409 0.58 -13.70 -2.45
C ASN A 409 -0.41 -14.88 -2.42
N TYR A 410 -0.83 -15.27 -1.22
CA TYR A 410 -1.78 -16.37 -1.02
C TYR A 410 -3.22 -15.88 -1.19
N ALA A 411 -4.05 -16.69 -1.82
CA ALA A 411 -5.49 -16.48 -1.89
C ALA A 411 -6.22 -17.36 -0.85
N ASP A 412 -7.40 -16.88 -0.41
CA ASP A 412 -8.15 -17.53 0.68
C ASP A 412 -9.18 -18.55 0.15
N GLN A 413 -8.76 -19.45 -0.77
CA GLN A 413 -9.64 -20.48 -1.34
C GLN A 413 -10.05 -21.51 -0.28
N ASP A 414 -11.36 -21.66 -0.07
CA ASP A 414 -11.97 -22.57 0.92
C ASP A 414 -11.44 -22.37 2.35
N ALA A 415 -11.05 -21.15 2.70
CA ALA A 415 -10.62 -20.85 4.06
C ALA A 415 -11.75 -21.10 5.06
N GLY A 416 -11.50 -21.94 6.07
CA GLY A 416 -12.47 -22.28 7.11
C GLY A 416 -12.16 -21.67 8.49
N PHE A 417 -11.18 -20.76 8.56
CA PHE A 417 -10.71 -20.14 9.79
C PHE A 417 -11.29 -18.74 9.96
N LEU A 418 -11.59 -18.35 11.21
CA LEU A 418 -11.99 -17.00 11.60
C LEU A 418 -11.07 -16.47 12.70
N GLY A 419 -10.79 -15.17 12.68
CA GLY A 419 -9.97 -14.51 13.65
C GLY A 419 -8.47 -14.68 13.40
N LYS A 420 -7.71 -14.74 14.47
CA LYS A 420 -6.25 -14.81 14.48
C LYS A 420 -5.76 -15.71 15.61
N SER A 421 -4.81 -16.57 15.31
CA SER A 421 -4.16 -17.42 16.34
C SER A 421 -2.73 -17.76 15.95
N SER A 422 -1.95 -18.23 16.91
CA SER A 422 -0.59 -18.71 16.69
C SER A 422 -0.50 -20.00 15.84
N GLY A 423 -1.63 -20.68 15.59
CA GLY A 423 -1.71 -21.83 14.68
C GLY A 423 -1.84 -21.47 13.20
N VAL A 424 -1.96 -20.17 12.89
CA VAL A 424 -2.03 -19.67 11.51
C VAL A 424 -0.64 -19.36 11.03
N PHE A 425 -0.07 -20.20 10.18
CA PHE A 425 1.27 -19.99 9.60
C PHE A 425 1.39 -20.70 8.25
N HIS A 426 2.32 -20.26 7.41
CA HIS A 426 2.65 -20.88 6.12
C HIS A 426 4.02 -21.55 6.19
N GLN A 427 4.16 -22.75 5.62
CA GLN A 427 5.48 -23.37 5.42
C GLN A 427 5.64 -23.80 3.98
N TYR A 428 6.79 -23.49 3.41
CA TYR A 428 7.10 -23.78 2.02
C TYR A 428 8.62 -23.84 1.77
N LYS A 429 8.97 -24.31 0.56
CA LYS A 429 10.32 -24.16 0.00
C LYS A 429 10.22 -23.55 -1.39
N ILE A 430 11.24 -22.78 -1.77
CA ILE A 430 11.45 -22.37 -3.15
C ILE A 430 12.72 -23.01 -3.64
N MET A 431 12.59 -23.76 -4.73
CA MET A 431 13.71 -24.37 -5.44
C MET A 431 14.00 -23.56 -6.69
N GLU A 432 15.30 -23.49 -7.09
CA GLU A 432 15.72 -22.88 -8.33
C GLU A 432 16.39 -23.91 -9.25
N SER A 433 16.37 -23.64 -10.55
CA SER A 433 17.07 -24.46 -11.54
C SER A 433 17.40 -23.67 -12.80
N ALA A 434 18.59 -23.87 -13.36
CA ALA A 434 18.97 -23.31 -14.64
C ALA A 434 18.43 -24.13 -15.84
N ASP A 435 18.22 -25.45 -15.66
CA ASP A 435 17.92 -26.40 -16.74
C ASP A 435 16.56 -27.16 -16.56
N GLY A 436 15.86 -26.89 -15.46
CA GLY A 436 14.62 -27.58 -15.10
C GLY A 436 14.79 -29.03 -14.64
N LYS A 437 16.03 -29.52 -14.52
CA LYS A 437 16.37 -30.91 -14.15
C LYS A 437 17.09 -30.98 -12.82
N LYS A 438 18.11 -30.15 -12.61
CA LYS A 438 18.83 -30.04 -11.33
C LYS A 438 18.27 -28.89 -10.52
N TRP A 439 17.80 -29.21 -9.32
CA TRP A 439 17.14 -28.29 -8.43
C TRP A 439 17.96 -28.02 -7.19
N ASN A 440 18.19 -26.76 -6.86
CA ASN A 440 18.84 -26.32 -5.64
C ASN A 440 17.80 -25.62 -4.74
N LEU A 441 18.00 -25.73 -3.43
CA LEU A 441 17.19 -25.00 -2.46
C LEU A 441 17.58 -23.53 -2.47
N LEU A 442 16.63 -22.64 -2.78
CA LEU A 442 16.80 -21.19 -2.78
C LEU A 442 16.29 -20.56 -1.49
N VAL A 443 15.07 -20.93 -1.07
CA VAL A 443 14.43 -20.42 0.15
C VAL A 443 13.88 -21.60 0.95
N ASP A 444 14.18 -21.63 2.25
CA ASP A 444 13.63 -22.64 3.18
C ASP A 444 12.83 -21.95 4.29
N LYS A 445 11.51 -22.02 4.19
CA LYS A 445 10.55 -21.59 5.22
C LYS A 445 9.88 -22.81 5.90
N SER A 446 10.49 -23.98 5.89
CA SER A 446 9.94 -25.21 6.49
C SER A 446 9.77 -25.14 8.01
N ARG A 447 10.39 -24.17 8.67
CA ARG A 447 10.28 -23.93 10.12
C ARG A 447 9.57 -22.62 10.46
N ASN A 448 8.96 -21.97 9.46
CA ASN A 448 8.22 -20.73 9.71
C ASN A 448 7.00 -21.02 10.62
N GLN A 449 6.75 -20.14 11.58
CA GLN A 449 5.63 -20.21 12.54
C GLN A 449 4.82 -18.91 12.53
N THR A 450 4.93 -18.12 11.46
CA THR A 450 4.22 -16.86 11.31
C THR A 450 3.29 -16.91 10.10
N ASP A 451 2.18 -16.19 10.20
CA ASP A 451 1.28 -15.96 9.08
C ASP A 451 1.92 -14.94 8.14
N VAL A 452 2.13 -15.33 6.88
CA VAL A 452 2.78 -14.50 5.86
C VAL A 452 2.01 -14.55 4.55
N PRO A 453 0.80 -14.00 4.50
CA PRO A 453 -0.07 -14.10 3.32
C PRO A 453 0.45 -13.34 2.10
N HIS A 454 1.37 -12.39 2.30
CA HIS A 454 2.05 -11.61 1.26
C HIS A 454 3.56 -11.65 1.50
N ASP A 455 4.14 -12.87 1.53
CA ASP A 455 5.56 -13.05 1.91
C ASP A 455 6.48 -12.46 0.85
N TYR A 456 7.17 -11.38 1.20
CA TYR A 456 8.20 -10.76 0.39
C TYR A 456 9.59 -11.21 0.87
N ILE A 457 10.34 -11.83 -0.03
CA ILE A 457 11.67 -12.40 0.22
C ILE A 457 12.68 -11.67 -0.63
N GLU A 458 13.46 -10.79 -0.02
CA GLU A 458 14.67 -10.24 -0.61
C GLU A 458 15.79 -11.28 -0.45
N LEU A 459 16.48 -11.62 -1.55
CA LEU A 459 17.58 -12.59 -1.52
C LEU A 459 18.87 -11.89 -1.03
N ASP A 460 19.59 -12.52 -0.11
CA ASP A 460 20.88 -12.01 0.40
C ASP A 460 21.88 -11.74 -0.72
N LYS A 461 21.82 -12.53 -1.77
CA LYS A 461 22.62 -12.39 -3.01
C LYS A 461 21.75 -12.69 -4.23
N PRO A 462 21.95 -11.95 -5.33
CA PRO A 462 21.27 -12.28 -6.59
C PRO A 462 21.62 -13.70 -7.04
N VAL A 463 20.62 -14.38 -7.62
CA VAL A 463 20.77 -15.74 -8.15
C VAL A 463 20.46 -15.74 -9.64
N MET A 464 21.35 -16.35 -10.44
CA MET A 464 21.13 -16.54 -11.88
C MET A 464 20.41 -17.86 -12.10
N THR A 465 19.14 -17.80 -12.50
CA THR A 465 18.32 -19.01 -12.71
C THR A 465 17.26 -18.77 -13.77
N ARG A 466 16.67 -19.85 -14.31
CA ARG A 466 15.56 -19.80 -15.24
C ARG A 466 14.25 -20.29 -14.63
N TYR A 467 14.31 -21.29 -13.76
CA TYR A 467 13.10 -21.91 -13.19
C TYR A 467 13.03 -21.68 -11.69
N LEU A 468 11.84 -21.32 -11.21
CA LEU A 468 11.55 -21.26 -9.78
C LEU A 468 10.34 -22.10 -9.47
N LYS A 469 10.44 -22.98 -8.46
CA LYS A 469 9.38 -23.86 -8.02
C LYS A 469 9.07 -23.62 -6.55
N LEU A 470 7.85 -23.18 -6.27
CA LEU A 470 7.28 -23.07 -4.93
C LEU A 470 6.62 -24.38 -4.54
N ILE A 471 7.04 -24.98 -3.43
CA ILE A 471 6.52 -26.23 -2.90
C ILE A 471 5.85 -25.96 -1.56
N ASN A 472 4.55 -26.24 -1.47
CA ASN A 472 3.79 -26.17 -0.23
C ASN A 472 4.23 -27.25 0.76
N LEU A 473 4.41 -26.87 2.02
CA LEU A 473 4.60 -27.79 3.14
C LEU A 473 3.46 -27.71 4.15
N HIS A 474 2.91 -26.52 4.36
CA HIS A 474 1.78 -26.30 5.26
C HIS A 474 0.99 -25.05 4.87
N MET A 475 -0.31 -25.21 4.72
CA MET A 475 -1.29 -24.14 4.63
C MET A 475 -2.06 -24.01 5.94
N PRO A 476 -2.31 -22.81 6.45
CA PRO A 476 -3.04 -22.63 7.71
C PRO A 476 -4.51 -23.08 7.61
N THR A 477 -5.10 -22.95 6.44
CA THR A 477 -6.50 -23.28 6.17
C THR A 477 -6.77 -23.32 4.66
N GLY A 478 -7.85 -23.92 4.23
CA GLY A 478 -8.31 -23.94 2.85
C GLY A 478 -7.42 -24.75 1.91
N LYS A 479 -7.21 -24.24 0.70
CA LYS A 479 -6.40 -24.85 -0.37
C LYS A 479 -5.06 -24.14 -0.53
N PHE A 480 -4.10 -24.81 -1.17
CA PHE A 480 -2.89 -24.12 -1.63
C PHE A 480 -3.24 -23.29 -2.86
N ALA A 481 -3.43 -21.98 -2.63
CA ALA A 481 -3.89 -21.05 -3.65
C ALA A 481 -3.01 -19.78 -3.68
N ILE A 482 -2.63 -19.34 -4.88
CA ILE A 482 -1.68 -18.26 -5.12
C ILE A 482 -2.30 -17.26 -6.08
N SER A 483 -2.48 -16.00 -5.64
CA SER A 483 -2.89 -14.88 -6.48
C SER A 483 -1.70 -14.15 -7.13
N GLY A 484 -0.48 -14.34 -6.61
CA GLY A 484 0.73 -13.80 -7.21
C GLY A 484 1.97 -14.57 -6.79
N PHE A 485 2.60 -15.24 -7.74
CA PHE A 485 3.97 -15.75 -7.61
C PHE A 485 4.87 -14.82 -8.43
N ARG A 486 5.31 -13.74 -7.81
CA ARG A 486 6.00 -12.63 -8.45
C ARG A 486 7.51 -12.75 -8.24
N VAL A 487 8.28 -12.73 -9.33
CA VAL A 487 9.75 -12.87 -9.32
C VAL A 487 10.34 -11.58 -9.84
N PHE A 488 11.20 -10.96 -9.03
CA PHE A 488 11.79 -9.66 -9.35
C PHE A 488 13.29 -9.74 -9.56
N GLY A 489 13.79 -8.95 -10.52
CA GLY A 489 15.20 -8.89 -10.85
C GLY A 489 15.46 -8.20 -12.17
N LEU A 490 16.41 -8.73 -12.95
CA LEU A 490 16.73 -8.22 -14.28
C LEU A 490 16.91 -9.39 -15.25
N GLY A 491 16.24 -9.31 -16.39
CA GLY A 491 16.49 -10.16 -17.55
C GLY A 491 17.84 -9.87 -18.20
N THR A 492 18.15 -10.58 -19.27
CA THR A 492 19.41 -10.44 -20.01
C THR A 492 19.23 -9.81 -21.39
N GLY A 493 18.01 -9.51 -21.78
CA GLY A 493 17.67 -8.87 -23.06
C GLY A 493 17.77 -7.34 -23.02
N GLU A 494 17.20 -6.72 -24.03
CA GLU A 494 17.15 -5.26 -24.17
C GLU A 494 15.91 -4.67 -23.50
N LYS A 495 16.05 -3.48 -22.90
CA LYS A 495 14.93 -2.69 -22.43
C LYS A 495 14.09 -2.21 -23.60
N PRO A 496 12.79 -1.87 -23.42
CA PRO A 496 11.95 -1.39 -24.52
C PRO A 496 12.43 -0.05 -25.05
N ASP A 497 12.13 0.20 -26.33
CA ASP A 497 12.22 1.55 -26.90
C ASP A 497 11.20 2.51 -26.28
N ALA A 498 11.46 3.81 -26.37
CA ALA A 498 10.49 4.84 -26.01
C ALA A 498 9.23 4.77 -26.89
N VAL A 499 8.07 5.04 -26.33
CA VAL A 499 6.81 5.12 -27.06
C VAL A 499 6.89 6.28 -28.07
N LYS A 500 6.66 5.99 -29.37
CA LYS A 500 6.84 6.94 -30.46
C LYS A 500 5.57 7.78 -30.72
N GLU A 501 4.41 7.14 -30.73
CA GLU A 501 3.12 7.79 -30.94
C GLU A 501 2.32 7.70 -29.65
N PHE A 502 2.04 8.85 -29.05
CA PHE A 502 1.29 8.97 -27.81
C PHE A 502 0.34 10.15 -27.92
N ILE A 503 -0.96 9.90 -27.76
CA ILE A 503 -2.02 10.91 -27.88
C ILE A 503 -3.02 10.77 -26.73
N VAL A 504 -3.57 11.92 -26.30
CA VAL A 504 -4.64 11.99 -25.29
C VAL A 504 -5.76 12.86 -25.82
N LEU A 505 -6.90 12.24 -26.13
CA LEU A 505 -8.06 12.88 -26.72
C LEU A 505 -9.13 13.09 -25.64
N ARG A 506 -9.26 14.31 -25.18
CA ARG A 506 -10.25 14.69 -24.19
C ARG A 506 -11.64 14.75 -24.81
N THR A 507 -12.66 14.21 -24.14
CA THR A 507 -14.00 14.18 -24.72
C THR A 507 -14.69 15.55 -24.60
N LYS A 508 -15.36 15.99 -25.66
CA LYS A 508 -16.13 17.25 -25.65
C LYS A 508 -17.38 17.17 -24.77
N LYS A 509 -17.98 15.97 -24.67
CA LYS A 509 -19.22 15.74 -23.92
C LYS A 509 -18.98 15.73 -22.41
N ASP A 510 -17.89 15.12 -21.98
CA ASP A 510 -17.50 15.04 -20.55
C ASP A 510 -15.99 15.30 -20.40
N LYS A 511 -15.65 16.55 -20.11
CA LYS A 511 -14.25 16.98 -19.96
C LYS A 511 -13.49 16.30 -18.81
N ARG A 512 -14.13 15.47 -18.00
CA ARG A 512 -13.49 14.63 -16.99
C ARG A 512 -12.87 13.37 -17.57
N SER A 513 -13.12 13.10 -18.86
CA SER A 513 -12.74 11.85 -19.54
C SER A 513 -11.89 12.08 -20.79
N ALA A 514 -10.95 11.17 -21.04
CA ALA A 514 -10.09 11.18 -22.24
C ALA A 514 -9.76 9.76 -22.70
N TRP A 515 -9.61 9.59 -24.01
CA TRP A 515 -8.94 8.43 -24.60
C TRP A 515 -7.43 8.65 -24.61
N VAL A 516 -6.70 7.80 -23.93
CA VAL A 516 -5.24 7.72 -23.95
C VAL A 516 -4.86 6.58 -24.86
N LYS A 517 -4.06 6.84 -25.92
CA LYS A 517 -3.67 5.85 -26.92
C LYS A 517 -2.19 5.98 -27.27
N TRP A 518 -1.57 4.85 -27.56
CA TRP A 518 -0.16 4.80 -27.94
C TRP A 518 0.14 3.65 -28.90
N SER A 519 1.22 3.81 -29.68
CA SER A 519 1.71 2.72 -30.51
C SER A 519 2.36 1.64 -29.62
N PRO A 520 2.04 0.35 -29.82
CA PRO A 520 2.70 -0.73 -29.09
C PRO A 520 4.21 -0.69 -29.29
N VAL A 521 4.95 -0.94 -28.22
CA VAL A 521 6.41 -1.11 -28.26
C VAL A 521 6.73 -2.59 -28.26
N GLU A 522 7.60 -3.01 -29.16
CA GLU A 522 8.05 -4.41 -29.24
C GLU A 522 8.67 -4.84 -27.91
N ASN A 523 8.34 -6.03 -27.45
CA ASN A 523 8.76 -6.62 -26.18
C ASN A 523 8.30 -5.89 -24.89
N ALA A 524 7.47 -4.85 -24.98
CA ALA A 524 6.87 -4.26 -23.78
C ALA A 524 5.66 -5.08 -23.32
N TYR A 525 5.59 -5.40 -22.03
CA TYR A 525 4.42 -6.06 -21.43
C TYR A 525 3.54 -5.09 -20.63
N ALA A 526 4.07 -3.92 -20.24
CA ALA A 526 3.33 -2.91 -19.48
C ALA A 526 3.77 -1.50 -19.86
N TYR A 527 2.97 -0.53 -19.41
CA TYR A 527 3.23 0.89 -19.59
C TYR A 527 2.85 1.64 -18.31
N ASN A 528 3.64 2.66 -17.95
CA ASN A 528 3.27 3.66 -16.97
C ASN A 528 2.84 4.93 -17.68
N ILE A 529 1.61 5.37 -17.43
CA ILE A 529 1.05 6.62 -17.91
C ILE A 529 1.12 7.62 -16.76
N TYR A 530 1.96 8.63 -16.89
CA TYR A 530 2.08 9.71 -15.90
C TYR A 530 1.21 10.88 -16.31
N MET A 531 0.57 11.52 -15.34
CA MET A 531 -0.29 12.66 -15.57
C MET A 531 -0.26 13.67 -14.43
N GLY A 532 -0.55 14.94 -14.78
CA GLY A 532 -0.64 16.06 -13.84
C GLY A 532 -1.23 17.28 -14.50
N THR A 533 -1.39 18.36 -13.71
CA THR A 533 -1.95 19.63 -14.19
C THR A 533 -0.89 20.65 -14.60
N GLU A 534 0.38 20.30 -14.45
CA GLU A 534 1.55 21.07 -14.90
C GLU A 534 2.54 20.14 -15.60
N PRO A 535 3.29 20.61 -16.61
CA PRO A 535 4.12 19.75 -17.45
C PRO A 535 5.30 19.08 -16.73
N ASP A 536 5.74 19.64 -15.62
CA ASP A 536 6.82 19.18 -14.76
C ASP A 536 6.34 18.54 -13.45
N LYS A 537 5.00 18.41 -13.24
CA LYS A 537 4.38 17.85 -12.04
C LYS A 537 3.42 16.71 -12.39
N LEU A 538 3.97 15.66 -12.98
CA LEU A 538 3.20 14.47 -13.41
C LEU A 538 3.19 13.41 -12.31
N TYR A 539 2.60 13.72 -11.16
CA TYR A 539 2.71 12.91 -9.95
C TYR A 539 1.80 11.68 -9.91
N ASN A 540 0.71 11.66 -10.67
CA ASN A 540 -0.14 10.47 -10.74
C ASN A 540 0.33 9.52 -11.84
N CYS A 541 0.36 8.22 -11.52
CA CYS A 541 0.78 7.17 -12.43
C CYS A 541 -0.29 6.08 -12.54
N ILE A 542 -0.55 5.64 -13.75
CA ILE A 542 -1.42 4.51 -14.06
C ILE A 542 -0.60 3.44 -14.76
N MET A 543 -0.38 2.30 -14.11
CA MET A 543 0.28 1.15 -14.72
C MET A 543 -0.76 0.28 -15.42
N VAL A 544 -0.53 0.00 -16.70
CA VAL A 544 -1.37 -0.88 -17.52
C VAL A 544 -0.56 -1.99 -18.14
N TYR A 545 -1.11 -3.21 -18.13
CA TYR A 545 -0.49 -4.40 -18.70
C TYR A 545 -1.18 -4.78 -20.01
N ASN A 546 -0.39 -5.20 -20.99
CA ASN A 546 -0.83 -5.77 -22.26
C ASN A 546 -1.94 -4.94 -22.94
N ALA A 547 -1.78 -3.63 -22.98
CA ALA A 547 -2.71 -2.68 -23.58
C ALA A 547 -1.98 -1.63 -24.41
N ASN A 548 -2.68 -0.99 -25.34
CA ASN A 548 -2.22 0.15 -26.13
C ASN A 548 -3.23 1.31 -26.13
N GLU A 549 -4.23 1.23 -25.25
CA GLU A 549 -5.17 2.31 -24.97
C GLU A 549 -5.68 2.23 -23.53
N TYR A 550 -6.10 3.37 -23.00
CA TYR A 550 -6.72 3.48 -21.67
C TYR A 550 -7.82 4.54 -21.68
N TRP A 551 -8.99 4.19 -21.14
CA TRP A 551 -10.09 5.12 -20.99
C TRP A 551 -10.00 5.82 -19.63
N LEU A 552 -9.39 7.02 -19.64
CA LEU A 552 -9.23 7.85 -18.45
C LEU A 552 -10.54 8.58 -18.13
N LYS A 553 -10.96 8.60 -16.85
CA LYS A 553 -12.19 9.25 -16.39
C LYS A 553 -12.00 10.09 -15.11
N THR A 554 -10.79 10.50 -14.80
CA THR A 554 -10.40 11.04 -13.48
C THR A 554 -10.13 12.52 -13.44
N MET A 555 -10.17 13.21 -14.58
CA MET A 555 -9.72 14.59 -14.68
C MET A 555 -10.67 15.59 -13.98
N ASP A 556 -10.12 16.70 -13.49
CA ASP A 556 -10.85 17.94 -13.22
C ASP A 556 -11.27 18.57 -14.57
N LYS A 557 -12.58 18.78 -14.75
CA LYS A 557 -13.11 19.31 -16.02
C LYS A 557 -12.61 20.71 -16.36
N ASP A 558 -12.15 21.46 -15.36
CA ASP A 558 -11.76 22.89 -15.47
C ASP A 558 -10.24 23.10 -15.57
N LYS A 559 -9.45 22.02 -15.59
CA LYS A 559 -7.98 22.07 -15.67
C LYS A 559 -7.45 21.50 -16.98
N THR A 560 -6.31 22.01 -17.42
CA THR A 560 -5.47 21.40 -18.46
C THR A 560 -4.67 20.25 -17.85
N TYR A 561 -4.44 19.19 -18.63
CA TYR A 561 -3.66 18.04 -18.19
C TYR A 561 -2.51 17.76 -19.15
N TYR A 562 -1.40 17.34 -18.57
CA TYR A 562 -0.18 16.95 -19.23
C TYR A 562 0.10 15.47 -18.97
N PHE A 563 0.68 14.81 -19.96
CA PHE A 563 0.92 13.37 -19.91
C PHE A 563 2.27 13.01 -20.49
N THR A 564 2.88 11.95 -19.94
CA THR A 564 3.98 11.21 -20.56
C THR A 564 3.78 9.72 -20.32
N ILE A 565 4.47 8.89 -21.09
CA ILE A 565 4.36 7.44 -20.99
C ILE A 565 5.74 6.79 -21.12
N GLU A 566 5.97 5.70 -20.41
CA GLU A 566 7.12 4.82 -20.55
C GLU A 566 6.69 3.38 -20.74
N ALA A 567 7.46 2.60 -21.45
CA ALA A 567 7.25 1.18 -21.71
C ALA A 567 8.13 0.33 -20.78
N ILE A 568 7.65 -0.87 -20.42
CA ILE A 568 8.23 -1.73 -19.39
C ILE A 568 8.34 -3.16 -19.90
N ASN A 569 9.50 -3.81 -19.67
CA ASN A 569 9.68 -5.25 -19.79
C ASN A 569 10.57 -5.80 -18.67
N GLU A 570 10.88 -7.10 -18.70
CA GLU A 570 11.75 -7.78 -17.72
C GLU A 570 13.21 -7.29 -17.71
N ASN A 571 13.63 -6.53 -18.73
CA ASN A 571 15.00 -6.04 -18.88
C ASN A 571 15.16 -4.56 -18.47
N GLY A 572 14.03 -3.85 -18.26
CA GLY A 572 14.06 -2.45 -17.83
C GLY A 572 12.89 -1.60 -18.29
N ILE A 573 13.10 -0.29 -18.23
CA ILE A 573 12.14 0.76 -18.50
C ILE A 573 12.68 1.61 -19.65
N SER A 574 11.82 2.00 -20.58
CA SER A 574 12.18 2.92 -21.67
C SER A 574 12.44 4.34 -21.16
N GLU A 575 12.99 5.19 -22.01
CA GLU A 575 12.89 6.63 -21.81
C GLU A 575 11.41 7.06 -21.90
N HIS A 576 11.07 8.16 -21.23
CA HIS A 576 9.74 8.76 -21.33
C HIS A 576 9.46 9.29 -22.73
N SER A 577 8.22 9.23 -23.18
CA SER A 577 7.77 10.00 -24.34
C SER A 577 7.91 11.51 -24.08
N LYS A 578 7.76 12.31 -25.13
CA LYS A 578 7.58 13.75 -24.94
C LYS A 578 6.31 14.02 -24.11
N VAL A 579 6.37 15.05 -23.26
CA VAL A 579 5.18 15.52 -22.56
C VAL A 579 4.19 16.10 -23.57
N ILE A 580 2.95 15.67 -23.51
CA ILE A 580 1.85 16.15 -24.38
C ILE A 580 0.71 16.72 -23.53
N VAL A 581 -0.10 17.55 -24.16
CA VAL A 581 -1.32 18.15 -23.57
C VAL A 581 -2.53 17.33 -24.03
N ALA A 582 -3.51 17.14 -23.13
CA ALA A 582 -4.80 16.56 -23.49
C ALA A 582 -5.62 17.57 -24.34
N GLU A 583 -5.95 17.22 -25.55
CA GLU A 583 -6.71 18.04 -26.53
C GLU A 583 -8.24 17.88 -26.34
#